data_ff64b45a2b888ea47d35b2ed27932ff8
#
_entry.id   ff64b45a2b888ea47d35b2ed27932ff8
#
_cell.length_a   1.000
_cell.length_b   1.000
_cell.length_c   1.000
_cell.angle_alpha   90.00
_cell.angle_beta   90.00
_cell.angle_gamma   90.00
#
_symmetry.space_group_name_H-M   'P 1'
#
loop_
_entity.id
_entity.type
_entity.pdbx_description
1 polymer ?
#
loop_
_entity_poly.entity_id
_entity_poly.type
_entity_poly.pdbx_seq_one_letter_code
_entity_poly.pdbx_strand_id
1 'polypeptide(L)'
;DNKKILLITGSHPRHRYIANKINDSGLISLIIRQKREDFVPRAPADLDQNLTEIFNNHFKKREITEETFFGKSSWPDISTVEIEKSEQNSKEVLKIVKDLKPNLLLSYGCGILSNEILAAVDGEAWNIHGGLSPWYKGGITLFWPSYMLQPQMTGMTIHELTDKLDGGDVV
;
A
#
# COMPACT_ATOMS: atom_id res chain seq x y z
N ASP A 1 -1.90 4.47 -28.27
CA ASP A 1 -2.57 4.85 -27.01
C ASP A 1 -1.57 4.76 -25.88
N ASN A 2 -1.32 5.88 -25.23
CA ASN A 2 -0.36 5.96 -24.14
C ASN A 2 -1.01 5.35 -22.88
N LYS A 3 -0.58 4.14 -22.48
CA LYS A 3 -1.10 3.47 -21.28
C LYS A 3 -0.80 4.32 -20.05
N LYS A 4 -1.80 4.50 -19.18
CA LYS A 4 -1.72 5.32 -17.98
C LYS A 4 -1.91 4.46 -16.74
N ILE A 5 -0.94 4.48 -15.84
CA ILE A 5 -1.07 3.87 -14.52
C ILE A 5 -1.33 4.97 -13.48
N LEU A 6 -2.39 4.80 -12.71
CA LEU A 6 -2.62 5.53 -11.46
C LEU A 6 -2.14 4.66 -10.31
N LEU A 7 -1.16 5.13 -9.55
CA LEU A 7 -0.72 4.46 -8.33
C LEU A 7 -1.32 5.15 -7.11
N ILE A 8 -2.10 4.41 -6.31
CA ILE A 8 -2.57 4.86 -4.99
C ILE A 8 -1.79 4.09 -3.93
N THR A 9 -1.02 4.78 -3.10
CA THR A 9 -0.12 4.11 -2.16
C THR A 9 0.05 4.86 -0.84
N GLY A 10 0.58 4.19 0.16
CA GLY A 10 0.97 4.81 1.41
C GLY A 10 2.26 5.62 1.29
N SER A 11 2.80 6.08 2.43
CA SER A 11 3.94 7.01 2.49
C SER A 11 5.23 6.41 3.08
N HIS A 12 5.25 5.15 3.50
CA HIS A 12 6.40 4.50 4.13
C HIS A 12 7.50 4.09 3.13
N PRO A 13 8.73 3.77 3.57
CA PRO A 13 9.86 3.44 2.68
C PRO A 13 9.56 2.34 1.65
N ARG A 14 8.88 1.25 2.06
CA ARG A 14 8.46 0.17 1.15
C ARG A 14 7.52 0.63 0.03
N HIS A 15 6.64 1.59 0.32
CA HIS A 15 5.73 2.16 -0.69
C HIS A 15 6.51 2.96 -1.72
N ARG A 16 7.44 3.78 -1.25
CA ARG A 16 8.37 4.54 -2.10
C ARG A 16 9.21 3.62 -2.99
N TYR A 17 9.72 2.53 -2.43
CA TYR A 17 10.48 1.54 -3.20
C TYR A 17 9.64 0.95 -4.34
N ILE A 18 8.42 0.51 -4.05
CA ILE A 18 7.50 -0.04 -5.07
C ILE A 18 7.13 1.03 -6.11
N ALA A 19 6.86 2.28 -5.68
CA ALA A 19 6.60 3.37 -6.62
C ALA A 19 7.75 3.58 -7.61
N ASN A 20 9.00 3.58 -7.12
CA ASN A 20 10.18 3.67 -7.99
C ASN A 20 10.27 2.47 -8.95
N LYS A 21 10.04 1.25 -8.45
CA LYS A 21 10.09 0.04 -9.29
C LYS A 21 9.03 0.02 -10.39
N ILE A 22 7.81 0.45 -10.09
CA ILE A 22 6.78 0.57 -11.13
C ILE A 22 7.12 1.70 -12.11
N ASN A 23 7.72 2.79 -11.61
CA ASN A 23 8.13 3.91 -12.45
C ASN A 23 9.25 3.56 -13.46
N ASP A 24 10.03 2.50 -13.21
CA ASP A 24 11.00 1.98 -14.18
C ASP A 24 10.33 1.61 -15.52
N SER A 25 9.02 1.35 -15.53
CA SER A 25 8.23 1.14 -16.76
C SER A 25 7.95 2.41 -17.56
N GLY A 26 8.07 3.59 -16.96
CA GLY A 26 7.69 4.87 -17.56
C GLY A 26 6.19 5.07 -17.77
N LEU A 27 5.34 4.22 -17.16
CA LEU A 27 3.89 4.24 -17.40
C LEU A 27 3.08 4.93 -16.30
N ILE A 28 3.69 5.24 -15.13
CA ILE A 28 2.99 5.98 -14.07
C ILE A 28 2.69 7.40 -14.54
N SER A 29 1.42 7.74 -14.58
CA SER A 29 0.95 9.08 -14.96
C SER A 29 0.67 9.97 -13.75
N LEU A 30 0.29 9.35 -12.62
CA LEU A 30 -0.03 10.06 -11.38
C LEU A 30 0.16 9.13 -10.17
N ILE A 31 0.63 9.69 -9.07
CA ILE A 31 0.65 9.03 -7.77
C ILE A 31 -0.33 9.76 -6.83
N ILE A 32 -1.22 9.02 -6.20
CA ILE A 32 -1.97 9.49 -5.02
C ILE A 32 -1.31 8.88 -3.80
N ARG A 33 -0.69 9.72 -2.97
CA ARG A 33 0.04 9.30 -1.79
C ARG A 33 -0.77 9.55 -0.53
N GLN A 34 -1.25 8.49 0.08
CA GLN A 34 -1.97 8.55 1.33
C GLN A 34 -1.01 8.69 2.50
N LYS A 35 -1.18 9.71 3.31
CA LYS A 35 -0.45 9.86 4.55
C LYS A 35 -0.82 8.74 5.52
N ARG A 36 0.20 8.04 5.97
CA ARG A 36 0.05 6.93 6.92
C ARG A 36 0.40 7.40 8.33
N GLU A 37 0.09 6.56 9.30
CA GLU A 37 0.58 6.67 10.66
C GLU A 37 2.11 6.79 10.71
N ASP A 38 2.65 7.34 11.80
CA ASP A 38 4.08 7.45 11.99
C ASP A 38 4.78 6.12 11.74
N PHE A 39 5.85 6.14 10.93
CA PHE A 39 6.61 4.95 10.59
C PHE A 39 7.23 4.29 11.82
N VAL A 40 7.67 5.09 12.78
CA VAL A 40 8.07 4.66 14.12
C VAL A 40 7.06 5.24 15.12
N PRO A 41 5.99 4.49 15.46
CA PRO A 41 4.96 4.99 16.36
C PRO A 41 5.49 5.09 17.80
N ARG A 42 4.86 5.93 18.58
CA ARG A 42 5.10 5.98 20.03
C ARG A 42 4.45 4.77 20.71
N ALA A 43 5.14 4.23 21.71
CA ALA A 43 4.57 3.16 22.53
C ALA A 43 3.28 3.65 23.23
N PRO A 44 2.23 2.84 23.31
CA PRO A 44 1.05 3.14 24.12
C PRO A 44 1.42 3.47 25.57
N ALA A 45 0.72 4.43 26.16
CA ALA A 45 1.05 4.95 27.49
C ALA A 45 0.71 3.96 28.64
N ASP A 46 -0.10 2.98 28.36
CA ASP A 46 -0.57 1.95 29.30
C ASP A 46 0.33 0.70 29.34
N LEU A 47 1.36 0.64 28.53
CA LEU A 47 2.33 -0.45 28.56
C LEU A 47 3.26 -0.32 29.77
N ASP A 48 3.56 -1.46 30.40
CA ASP A 48 4.65 -1.53 31.37
C ASP A 48 6.02 -1.27 30.72
N GLN A 49 7.05 -1.11 31.55
CA GLN A 49 8.40 -0.78 31.08
C GLN A 49 8.97 -1.85 30.13
N ASN A 50 8.76 -3.14 30.42
CA ASN A 50 9.29 -4.24 29.63
C ASN A 50 8.60 -4.30 28.25
N LEU A 51 7.28 -4.17 28.23
CA LEU A 51 6.51 -4.15 26.98
C LEU A 51 6.83 -2.90 26.16
N THR A 52 7.03 -1.74 26.81
CA THR A 52 7.48 -0.51 26.14
C THR A 52 8.83 -0.70 25.46
N GLU A 53 9.78 -1.35 26.13
CA GLU A 53 11.09 -1.64 25.54
C GLU A 53 11.00 -2.60 24.36
N ILE A 54 10.21 -3.67 24.48
CA ILE A 54 9.94 -4.61 23.37
C ILE A 54 9.33 -3.89 22.18
N PHE A 55 8.33 -3.03 22.41
CA PHE A 55 7.68 -2.24 21.38
C PHE A 55 8.67 -1.34 20.64
N ASN A 56 9.43 -0.55 21.37
CA ASN A 56 10.41 0.38 20.81
C ASN A 56 11.50 -0.36 20.01
N ASN A 57 12.01 -1.48 20.55
CA ASN A 57 13.01 -2.31 19.87
C ASN A 57 12.46 -2.93 18.59
N HIS A 58 11.19 -3.36 18.57
CA HIS A 58 10.55 -3.88 17.36
C HIS A 58 10.51 -2.83 16.25
N PHE A 59 10.02 -1.63 16.54
CA PHE A 59 9.89 -0.58 15.54
C PHE A 59 11.23 -0.02 15.08
N LYS A 60 12.22 0.07 15.98
CA LYS A 60 13.60 0.43 15.62
C LYS A 60 14.23 -0.62 14.68
N LYS A 61 14.04 -1.91 14.95
CA LYS A 61 14.51 -2.97 14.05
C LYS A 61 13.82 -2.91 12.69
N ARG A 62 12.51 -2.64 12.66
CA ARG A 62 11.76 -2.47 11.41
C ARG A 62 12.31 -1.30 10.59
N GLU A 63 12.56 -0.16 11.22
CA GLU A 63 13.13 1.02 10.56
C GLU A 63 14.48 0.69 9.90
N ILE A 64 15.40 0.13 10.67
CA ILE A 64 16.74 -0.26 10.17
C ILE A 64 16.61 -1.27 9.02
N THR A 65 15.72 -2.24 9.13
CA THR A 65 15.51 -3.27 8.13
C THR A 65 14.94 -2.68 6.84
N GLU A 66 13.89 -1.87 6.93
CA GLU A 66 13.31 -1.22 5.74
C GLU A 66 14.32 -0.26 5.07
N GLU A 67 15.10 0.50 5.83
CA GLU A 67 16.17 1.34 5.26
C GLU A 67 17.26 0.51 4.57
N THR A 68 17.61 -0.64 5.14
CA THR A 68 18.62 -1.54 4.57
C THR A 68 18.16 -2.13 3.24
N PHE A 69 16.91 -2.62 3.19
CA PHE A 69 16.40 -3.30 1.99
C PHE A 69 15.84 -2.36 0.92
N PHE A 70 15.19 -1.27 1.33
CA PHE A 70 14.53 -0.35 0.39
C PHE A 70 15.34 0.92 0.11
N GLY A 71 16.39 1.18 0.90
CA GLY A 71 17.27 2.34 0.73
C GLY A 71 16.58 3.66 1.11
N LYS A 72 17.33 4.74 0.86
CA LYS A 72 16.89 6.13 1.13
C LYS A 72 16.59 6.91 -0.16
N SER A 73 16.19 6.24 -1.24
CA SER A 73 15.84 6.91 -2.50
C SER A 73 14.72 7.94 -2.29
N SER A 74 14.70 8.97 -3.10
CA SER A 74 13.55 9.89 -3.19
C SER A 74 12.34 9.19 -3.83
N TRP A 75 11.17 9.78 -3.71
CA TRP A 75 10.02 9.43 -4.54
C TRP A 75 10.35 9.71 -6.01
N PRO A 76 9.76 8.95 -6.96
CA PRO A 76 9.96 9.23 -8.37
C PRO A 76 9.44 10.63 -8.72
N ASP A 77 10.07 11.28 -9.69
CA ASP A 77 9.69 12.61 -10.19
C ASP A 77 8.43 12.50 -11.07
N ILE A 78 7.32 12.22 -10.45
CA ILE A 78 5.99 12.06 -11.04
C ILE A 78 5.01 12.97 -10.32
N SER A 79 4.05 13.52 -11.06
CA SER A 79 2.95 14.29 -10.46
C SER A 79 2.33 13.50 -9.30
N THR A 80 2.30 14.11 -8.12
CA THR A 80 1.85 13.44 -6.89
C THR A 80 0.83 14.31 -6.17
N VAL A 81 -0.28 13.69 -5.80
CA VAL A 81 -1.31 14.29 -4.93
C VAL A 81 -1.22 13.63 -3.55
N GLU A 82 -1.05 14.43 -2.52
CA GLU A 82 -1.08 13.93 -1.14
C GLU A 82 -2.49 14.02 -0.57
N ILE A 83 -2.90 12.96 0.12
CA ILE A 83 -4.21 12.88 0.77
C ILE A 83 -4.08 12.36 2.19
N GLU A 84 -5.00 12.79 3.06
CA GLU A 84 -5.18 12.17 4.37
C GLU A 84 -5.91 10.81 4.23
N LYS A 85 -5.80 9.97 5.25
CA LYS A 85 -6.43 8.64 5.23
C LYS A 85 -7.95 8.69 5.02
N SER A 86 -8.62 9.70 5.55
CA SER A 86 -10.06 9.92 5.42
C SER A 86 -10.48 10.37 4.02
N GLU A 87 -9.57 10.88 3.22
CA GLU A 87 -9.86 11.47 1.90
C GLU A 87 -9.76 10.47 0.75
N GLN A 88 -9.37 9.24 1.03
CA GLN A 88 -9.14 8.21 0.02
C GLN A 88 -10.33 7.97 -0.92
N ASN A 89 -11.55 8.10 -0.41
CA ASN A 89 -12.80 7.96 -1.17
C ASN A 89 -13.53 9.30 -1.34
N SER A 90 -12.80 10.41 -1.33
CA SER A 90 -13.36 11.74 -1.49
C SER A 90 -13.82 12.01 -2.93
N LYS A 91 -14.64 13.05 -3.10
CA LYS A 91 -15.07 13.51 -4.42
C LYS A 91 -13.89 14.01 -5.27
N GLU A 92 -12.86 14.54 -4.62
CA GLU A 92 -11.63 15.01 -5.25
C GLU A 92 -10.86 13.83 -5.86
N VAL A 93 -10.68 12.73 -5.10
CA VAL A 93 -10.04 11.51 -5.61
C VAL A 93 -10.86 10.91 -6.75
N LEU A 94 -12.19 10.83 -6.60
CA LEU A 94 -13.07 10.36 -7.67
C LEU A 94 -12.94 11.22 -8.93
N LYS A 95 -12.87 12.55 -8.78
CA LYS A 95 -12.66 13.47 -9.91
C LYS A 95 -11.32 13.20 -10.60
N ILE A 96 -10.25 13.03 -9.84
CA ILE A 96 -8.91 12.70 -10.38
C ILE A 96 -8.98 11.43 -11.23
N VAL A 97 -9.60 10.37 -10.74
CA VAL A 97 -9.73 9.10 -11.48
C VAL A 97 -10.51 9.29 -12.78
N LYS A 98 -11.64 10.00 -12.73
CA LYS A 98 -12.48 10.31 -13.91
C LYS A 98 -11.75 11.15 -14.96
N ASP A 99 -10.98 12.14 -14.53
CA ASP A 99 -10.25 13.03 -15.44
C ASP A 99 -9.03 12.32 -16.05
N LEU A 100 -8.32 11.52 -15.27
CA LEU A 100 -7.14 10.79 -15.72
C LEU A 100 -7.49 9.64 -16.67
N LYS A 101 -8.60 8.93 -16.41
CA LYS A 101 -9.01 7.69 -17.10
C LYS A 101 -7.86 6.69 -17.19
N PRO A 102 -7.39 6.15 -16.05
CA PRO A 102 -6.26 5.23 -16.06
C PRO A 102 -6.66 3.89 -16.69
N ASN A 103 -5.74 3.29 -17.46
CA ASN A 103 -5.90 1.93 -17.96
C ASN A 103 -5.64 0.89 -16.88
N LEU A 104 -4.90 1.29 -15.85
CA LEU A 104 -4.65 0.48 -14.68
C LEU A 104 -4.59 1.37 -13.43
N LEU A 105 -5.41 1.04 -12.44
CA LEU A 105 -5.25 1.54 -11.08
C LEU A 105 -4.53 0.48 -10.27
N LEU A 106 -3.35 0.82 -9.75
CA LEU A 106 -2.63 -0.01 -8.78
C LEU A 106 -2.78 0.57 -7.39
N SER A 107 -3.11 -0.26 -6.42
CA SER A 107 -3.08 0.13 -5.00
C SER A 107 -2.04 -0.66 -4.22
N TYR A 108 -1.38 -0.02 -3.26
CA TYR A 108 -0.46 -0.67 -2.34
C TYR A 108 -0.43 0.02 -0.98
N GLY A 109 -0.87 -0.68 0.06
CA GLY A 109 -0.82 -0.18 1.43
C GLY A 109 -1.71 1.03 1.69
N CYS A 110 -2.82 1.16 1.00
CA CYS A 110 -3.90 2.09 1.27
C CYS A 110 -5.13 1.35 1.83
N GLY A 111 -6.21 2.07 2.13
CA GLY A 111 -7.47 1.48 2.58
C GLY A 111 -8.30 0.91 1.43
N ILE A 112 -9.54 0.50 1.73
CA ILE A 112 -10.49 -0.01 0.73
C ILE A 112 -10.99 1.14 -0.15
N LEU A 113 -10.89 0.98 -1.46
CA LEU A 113 -11.45 1.92 -2.43
C LEU A 113 -12.95 1.67 -2.60
N SER A 114 -13.72 2.75 -2.73
CA SER A 114 -15.17 2.66 -2.94
C SER A 114 -15.51 2.15 -4.34
N ASN A 115 -16.70 1.54 -4.47
CA ASN A 115 -17.22 1.09 -5.76
C ASN A 115 -17.32 2.23 -6.78
N GLU A 116 -17.57 3.48 -6.33
CA GLU A 116 -17.62 4.64 -7.21
C GLU A 116 -16.26 4.93 -7.85
N ILE A 117 -15.17 4.80 -7.07
CA ILE A 117 -13.80 4.97 -7.57
C ILE A 117 -13.45 3.83 -8.53
N LEU A 118 -13.73 2.58 -8.15
CA LEU A 118 -13.44 1.42 -8.99
C LEU A 118 -14.19 1.47 -10.32
N ALA A 119 -15.47 1.87 -10.30
CA ALA A 119 -16.27 2.02 -11.51
C ALA A 119 -15.83 3.19 -12.42
N ALA A 120 -15.04 4.13 -11.90
CA ALA A 120 -14.51 5.26 -12.67
C ALA A 120 -13.18 4.94 -13.39
N VAL A 121 -12.58 3.80 -13.13
CA VAL A 121 -11.37 3.33 -13.83
C VAL A 121 -11.74 2.87 -15.23
N ASP A 122 -11.02 3.33 -16.25
CA ASP A 122 -11.25 2.99 -17.67
C ASP A 122 -10.52 1.70 -18.08
N GLY A 123 -10.25 0.82 -17.14
CA GLY A 123 -9.49 -0.40 -17.34
C GLY A 123 -9.53 -1.29 -16.12
N GLU A 124 -8.38 -1.80 -15.71
CA GLU A 124 -8.25 -2.73 -14.61
C GLU A 124 -7.86 -2.03 -13.30
N ALA A 125 -8.23 -2.61 -12.18
CA ALA A 125 -7.87 -2.12 -10.86
C ALA A 125 -7.33 -3.28 -10.01
N TRP A 126 -6.05 -3.19 -9.61
CA TRP A 126 -5.35 -4.25 -8.88
C TRP A 126 -4.78 -3.75 -7.57
N ASN A 127 -4.67 -4.66 -6.60
CA ASN A 127 -4.01 -4.42 -5.33
C ASN A 127 -2.75 -5.28 -5.19
N ILE A 128 -1.68 -4.67 -4.72
CA ILE A 128 -0.49 -5.37 -4.25
C ILE A 128 -0.69 -5.65 -2.76
N HIS A 129 -0.97 -6.90 -2.42
CA HIS A 129 -1.26 -7.33 -1.06
C HIS A 129 -0.09 -8.09 -0.45
N GLY A 130 0.24 -7.76 0.80
CA GLY A 130 1.35 -8.39 1.55
C GLY A 130 0.98 -9.71 2.21
N GLY A 131 0.15 -10.52 1.56
CA GLY A 131 -0.27 -11.83 2.05
C GLY A 131 -0.65 -12.75 0.92
N LEU A 132 -0.69 -14.05 1.17
CA LEU A 132 -1.19 -15.04 0.20
C LEU A 132 -2.71 -15.13 0.27
N SER A 133 -3.41 -14.49 -0.68
CA SER A 133 -4.83 -14.65 -0.86
C SER A 133 -5.15 -16.05 -1.42
N PRO A 134 -6.24 -16.68 -1.01
CA PRO A 134 -7.29 -16.20 -0.09
C PRO A 134 -7.02 -16.50 1.39
N TRP A 135 -5.89 -17.12 1.75
CA TRP A 135 -5.64 -17.62 3.12
C TRP A 135 -5.29 -16.52 4.12
N TYR A 136 -4.47 -15.54 3.71
CA TYR A 136 -4.01 -14.46 4.56
C TYR A 136 -4.46 -13.12 3.99
N LYS A 137 -5.62 -12.62 4.48
CA LYS A 137 -6.23 -11.34 4.11
C LYS A 137 -6.08 -10.30 5.21
N GLY A 138 -6.20 -9.04 4.88
CA GLY A 138 -6.17 -7.93 5.82
C GLY A 138 -4.77 -7.46 6.19
N GLY A 139 -4.56 -7.06 7.43
CA GLY A 139 -3.30 -6.47 7.90
C GLY A 139 -2.33 -7.48 8.51
N ILE A 140 -1.04 -7.12 8.55
CA ILE A 140 0.05 -7.86 9.22
C ILE A 140 0.21 -9.30 8.65
N THR A 141 -0.15 -9.50 7.42
CA THR A 141 -0.24 -10.81 6.77
C THR A 141 1.11 -11.48 6.50
N LEU A 142 2.21 -10.74 6.60
CA LEU A 142 3.56 -11.34 6.59
C LEU A 142 3.99 -11.88 7.96
N PHE A 143 3.34 -11.46 9.04
CA PHE A 143 3.60 -11.94 10.41
C PHE A 143 2.85 -13.23 10.71
N TRP A 144 1.55 -13.29 10.38
CA TRP A 144 0.67 -14.36 10.76
C TRP A 144 1.13 -15.76 10.31
N PRO A 145 1.64 -15.98 9.09
CA PRO A 145 2.14 -17.27 8.68
C PRO A 145 3.25 -17.80 9.61
N SER A 146 4.20 -16.96 9.98
CA SER A 146 5.27 -17.34 10.90
C SER A 146 4.74 -17.64 12.31
N TYR A 147 3.82 -16.82 12.82
CA TYR A 147 3.20 -17.02 14.11
C TYR A 147 2.38 -18.32 14.18
N MET A 148 1.70 -18.67 13.09
CA MET A 148 0.92 -19.90 12.94
C MET A 148 1.77 -21.13 12.57
N LEU A 149 3.10 -21.02 12.62
CA LEU A 149 4.06 -22.06 12.24
C LEU A 149 3.88 -22.56 10.78
N GLN A 150 3.49 -21.66 9.89
CA GLN A 150 3.31 -21.90 8.46
C GLN A 150 4.18 -20.93 7.62
N PRO A 151 5.52 -20.85 7.85
CA PRO A 151 6.36 -19.86 7.18
C PRO A 151 6.36 -20.02 5.64
N GLN A 152 6.06 -21.21 5.12
CA GLN A 152 5.87 -21.49 3.70
C GLN A 152 4.68 -20.74 3.08
N MET A 153 3.76 -20.20 3.91
CA MET A 153 2.62 -19.39 3.48
C MET A 153 2.92 -17.89 3.51
N THR A 154 4.18 -17.52 3.69
CA THR A 154 4.60 -16.11 3.60
C THR A 154 4.78 -15.73 2.15
N GLY A 155 4.09 -14.68 1.70
CA GLY A 155 4.17 -14.23 0.33
C GLY A 155 3.34 -12.99 0.05
N MET A 156 3.32 -12.58 -1.21
CA MET A 156 2.53 -11.46 -1.70
C MET A 156 1.60 -11.93 -2.81
N THR A 157 0.50 -11.22 -2.97
CA THR A 157 -0.48 -11.48 -4.04
C THR A 157 -0.79 -10.18 -4.77
N ILE A 158 -0.87 -10.24 -6.09
CA ILE A 158 -1.54 -9.21 -6.88
C ILE A 158 -2.91 -9.76 -7.23
N HIS A 159 -3.96 -9.02 -6.88
CA HIS A 159 -5.33 -9.43 -7.10
C HIS A 159 -6.19 -8.25 -7.58
N GLU A 160 -7.30 -8.54 -8.21
CA GLU A 160 -8.28 -7.53 -8.59
C GLU A 160 -8.85 -6.82 -7.35
N LEU A 161 -9.08 -5.52 -7.49
CA LEU A 161 -9.78 -4.72 -6.48
C LEU A 161 -11.28 -4.93 -6.58
N THR A 162 -11.88 -5.25 -5.45
CA THR A 162 -13.33 -5.38 -5.27
C THR A 162 -13.76 -4.65 -4.01
N ASP A 163 -15.04 -4.62 -3.72
CA ASP A 163 -15.61 -4.12 -2.45
C ASP A 163 -15.30 -5.04 -1.24
N LYS A 164 -14.71 -6.20 -1.49
CA LYS A 164 -14.31 -7.15 -0.43
C LYS A 164 -12.84 -6.99 -0.11
N LEU A 165 -12.51 -7.01 1.18
CA LEU A 165 -11.13 -6.96 1.65
C LEU A 165 -10.32 -8.13 1.06
N ASP A 166 -9.32 -7.83 0.23
CA ASP A 166 -8.42 -8.78 -0.44
C ASP A 166 -9.16 -9.98 -1.04
N GLY A 167 -10.31 -9.71 -1.66
CA GLY A 167 -11.27 -10.73 -2.08
C GLY A 167 -11.42 -10.92 -3.58
N GLY A 168 -10.67 -10.17 -4.39
CA GLY A 168 -10.67 -10.33 -5.85
C GLY A 168 -9.83 -11.51 -6.32
N ASP A 169 -9.99 -11.86 -7.58
CA ASP A 169 -9.24 -12.93 -8.23
C ASP A 169 -7.76 -12.55 -8.35
N VAL A 170 -6.90 -13.57 -8.26
CA VAL A 170 -5.45 -13.40 -8.41
C VAL A 170 -5.13 -13.16 -9.88
N VAL A 171 -4.29 -12.16 -10.15
CA VAL A 171 -3.84 -11.74 -11.48
C VAL A 171 -2.54 -12.45 -11.86
#